data_9a968a2a06af69aef51343435190143b
#
_entry.id   9a968a2a06af69aef51343435190143b
#
_cell.length_a   1.000
_cell.length_b   1.000
_cell.length_c   1.000
_cell.angle_alpha   90.00
_cell.angle_beta   90.00
_cell.angle_gamma   90.00
#
_symmetry.space_group_name_H-M   'P 1'
#
loop_
_entity.id
_entity.type
_entity.pdbx_description
1 polymer ?
#
loop_
_entity_poly.entity_id
_entity_poly.type
_entity_poly.pdbx_seq_one_letter_code
_entity_poly.pdbx_strand_id
1 'polypeptide(L)'
;MKKTACLLASLMMLLGSTAFAQNYTPGTYVGESGGRNGVVKVEAEYSADAIVSAKVIEHSETPGISDAPIAQLPEEYVKYQSLGLDVISGATLTSNAILAALEQTAAAAGADVEALKAVPVEAKTAGEDEVLSADIVVVGAGGAGLAAAVSASEQGASVIVLEKTVAVGGNTLRSGGWYNSADQERQKNLEMSEAQKATVEAMLAKEAVNEKMAQLQQTLQTEWDAYKAEGGTYLFDSPTFHALQTYDGGDYLGNIDLIAEYANEAPNTLKWLESLGMQTNPTVTMCVGALWQRSHSVVGNTNVGYGYIETVHRAAEEKGVQILFETRGTELMTDENNAVIGVRAEKSDGTKLTVNAAKGVILATGGFGGDLDKVREIRSDIPETIKTTSSSACTGDGIWMAQAIGAEAIDLDQIQLYPLASAVDGSTGYAMVGPTTAMYVNAKGERYVNENERRDVLAAAAFAQGGVIYCISDSVAAQNTRDIDVVNYAVEQGAAYRADTLEELAEQLGMDPAVLVDTVNKFNSYVDAQSDPDFGRTIYGPNLKVETAPFYASPRSPSVHHTMGGLKIDGQTHVYNTDGEIIKGLYAAGETTGGLHGSNRLGGNAVSDALTFGRIAGETAATEN
;
A
#
# COMPACT_ATOMS: atom_id res chain seq x y z
N MET A 1 -61.33 -10.32 35.96
CA MET A 1 -59.88 -10.59 35.87
C MET A 1 -59.35 -10.22 34.48
N LYS A 2 -59.53 -8.98 34.01
CA LYS A 2 -58.94 -8.46 32.72
C LYS A 2 -58.62 -6.96 32.77
N LYS A 3 -58.26 -6.40 33.94
CA LYS A 3 -57.88 -4.99 34.07
C LYS A 3 -56.56 -4.75 34.81
N THR A 4 -55.80 -5.80 35.14
CA THR A 4 -54.53 -5.67 35.90
C THR A 4 -53.29 -6.00 35.09
N ALA A 5 -53.42 -6.38 33.79
CA ALA A 5 -52.29 -6.72 32.92
C ALA A 5 -51.75 -5.55 32.07
N CYS A 6 -52.48 -4.41 32.02
CA CYS A 6 -52.05 -3.23 31.24
C CYS A 6 -51.22 -2.19 32.01
N LEU A 7 -51.04 -2.33 33.32
CA LEU A 7 -50.27 -1.37 34.11
C LEU A 7 -48.82 -1.81 34.37
N LEU A 8 -48.46 -3.07 34.08
CA LEU A 8 -47.06 -3.53 34.22
C LEU A 8 -46.25 -3.41 32.94
N ALA A 9 -46.89 -3.28 31.77
CA ALA A 9 -46.18 -3.06 30.50
C ALA A 9 -45.75 -1.60 30.28
N SER A 10 -46.37 -0.64 30.99
CA SER A 10 -45.99 0.80 30.91
C SER A 10 -44.93 1.22 31.93
N LEU A 11 -44.48 0.32 32.80
CA LEU A 11 -43.46 0.62 33.81
C LEU A 11 -42.08 0.00 33.47
N MET A 12 -42.00 -0.82 32.41
CA MET A 12 -40.70 -1.36 31.91
C MET A 12 -40.07 -0.55 30.77
N MET A 13 -40.74 0.52 30.30
CA MET A 13 -40.14 1.46 29.31
C MET A 13 -39.58 2.75 29.93
N LEU A 14 -39.44 2.83 31.25
CA LEU A 14 -38.84 3.99 31.94
C LEU A 14 -37.58 3.67 32.77
N LEU A 15 -36.91 2.55 32.47
CA LEU A 15 -35.67 2.17 33.14
C LEU A 15 -34.50 2.04 32.13
N GLY A 16 -34.47 2.87 31.11
CA GLY A 16 -33.39 2.87 30.10
C GLY A 16 -33.04 4.26 29.65
N SER A 17 -32.49 5.07 30.52
CA SER A 17 -31.53 6.13 30.24
C SER A 17 -31.28 6.93 31.53
N THR A 18 -30.46 6.43 32.43
CA THR A 18 -29.62 7.35 33.20
C THR A 18 -28.56 7.85 32.20
N ALA A 19 -28.97 8.72 31.28
CA ALA A 19 -28.04 9.60 30.63
C ALA A 19 -27.30 10.30 31.78
N PHE A 20 -26.01 10.09 31.90
CA PHE A 20 -25.15 10.93 32.72
C PHE A 20 -25.36 12.34 32.18
N ALA A 21 -26.13 13.16 32.89
CA ALA A 21 -26.35 14.55 32.53
C ALA A 21 -24.99 15.25 32.68
N GLN A 22 -24.25 15.34 31.57
CA GLN A 22 -23.08 16.21 31.50
C GLN A 22 -23.58 17.63 31.52
N ASN A 23 -22.95 18.48 32.35
CA ASN A 23 -23.19 19.91 32.35
C ASN A 23 -22.06 20.58 31.56
N TYR A 24 -22.37 21.05 30.36
CA TYR A 24 -21.42 21.80 29.56
C TYR A 24 -21.58 23.30 29.77
N THR A 25 -20.51 24.05 29.57
CA THR A 25 -20.59 25.47 29.30
C THR A 25 -20.99 25.66 27.84
N PRO A 26 -22.19 26.23 27.56
CA PRO A 26 -22.62 26.41 26.17
C PRO A 26 -21.66 27.25 25.35
N GLY A 27 -21.39 26.84 24.11
CA GLY A 27 -20.46 27.53 23.21
C GLY A 27 -19.90 26.62 22.12
N THR A 28 -19.10 27.23 21.27
CA THR A 28 -18.36 26.52 20.22
C THR A 28 -16.88 26.48 20.62
N TYR A 29 -16.29 25.29 20.59
CA TYR A 29 -14.90 25.06 20.98
C TYR A 29 -14.14 24.37 19.85
N VAL A 30 -12.85 24.67 19.74
CA VAL A 30 -11.94 24.06 18.77
C VAL A 30 -10.88 23.28 19.54
N GLY A 31 -10.70 22.03 19.15
CA GLY A 31 -9.60 21.18 19.58
C GLY A 31 -8.70 20.84 18.38
N GLU A 32 -7.43 20.55 18.64
CA GLU A 32 -6.48 20.18 17.60
C GLU A 32 -5.55 19.07 18.07
N SER A 33 -5.20 18.16 17.15
CA SER A 33 -4.26 17.08 17.45
C SER A 33 -3.45 16.71 16.22
N GLY A 34 -2.25 16.14 16.44
CA GLY A 34 -1.40 15.65 15.37
C GLY A 34 -2.01 14.46 14.65
N GLY A 35 -2.28 14.62 13.37
CA GLY A 35 -2.62 13.53 12.44
C GLY A 35 -1.37 12.94 11.79
N ARG A 36 -1.54 12.30 10.63
CA ARG A 36 -0.42 11.70 9.88
C ARG A 36 0.39 12.74 9.09
N ASN A 37 -0.28 13.64 8.40
CA ASN A 37 0.34 14.58 7.46
C ASN A 37 0.31 16.02 7.95
N GLY A 38 -0.34 16.28 9.10
CA GLY A 38 -0.49 17.60 9.67
C GLY A 38 -1.45 17.59 10.85
N VAL A 39 -1.71 18.77 11.38
CA VAL A 39 -2.68 18.96 12.47
C VAL A 39 -4.10 18.76 11.93
N VAL A 40 -4.90 18.02 12.70
CA VAL A 40 -6.35 17.90 12.48
C VAL A 40 -7.06 18.79 13.49
N LYS A 41 -7.90 19.72 13.01
CA LYS A 41 -8.71 20.61 13.87
C LYS A 41 -10.17 20.22 13.79
N VAL A 42 -10.80 20.13 14.95
CA VAL A 42 -12.21 19.80 15.10
C VAL A 42 -12.91 20.93 15.84
N GLU A 43 -14.04 21.38 15.31
CA GLU A 43 -14.95 22.30 15.97
C GLU A 43 -16.15 21.51 16.51
N ALA A 44 -16.53 21.74 17.76
CA ALA A 44 -17.74 21.18 18.33
C ALA A 44 -18.54 22.25 19.09
N GLU A 45 -19.87 22.18 18.98
CA GLU A 45 -20.83 23.08 19.64
C GLU A 45 -21.56 22.31 20.75
N TYR A 46 -21.68 22.95 21.91
CA TYR A 46 -22.32 22.39 23.10
C TYR A 46 -23.46 23.30 23.57
N SER A 47 -24.59 22.70 23.92
CA SER A 47 -25.62 23.32 24.79
C SER A 47 -25.25 23.09 26.25
N ALA A 48 -26.12 23.46 27.19
CA ALA A 48 -25.89 23.19 28.60
C ALA A 48 -25.95 21.68 28.97
N ASP A 49 -26.56 20.86 28.11
CA ASP A 49 -26.92 19.47 28.39
C ASP A 49 -26.60 18.47 27.23
N ALA A 50 -26.09 18.96 26.10
CA ALA A 50 -25.85 18.10 24.94
C ALA A 50 -24.70 18.61 24.05
N ILE A 51 -24.06 17.70 23.34
CA ILE A 51 -23.21 17.93 22.18
C ILE A 51 -24.13 18.19 20.99
N VAL A 52 -24.11 19.39 20.42
CA VAL A 52 -25.07 19.84 19.39
C VAL A 52 -24.56 19.54 17.99
N SER A 53 -23.29 19.82 17.73
CA SER A 53 -22.67 19.56 16.44
C SER A 53 -21.16 19.33 16.59
N ALA A 54 -20.57 18.60 15.67
CA ALA A 54 -19.12 18.47 15.55
C ALA A 54 -18.74 18.31 14.07
N LYS A 55 -17.56 18.84 13.69
CA LYS A 55 -17.00 18.68 12.35
C LYS A 55 -15.49 18.88 12.35
N VAL A 56 -14.79 18.23 11.45
CA VAL A 56 -13.40 18.56 11.13
C VAL A 56 -13.38 19.83 10.26
N ILE A 57 -12.60 20.83 10.68
CA ILE A 57 -12.55 22.14 10.02
C ILE A 57 -11.24 22.38 9.26
N GLU A 58 -10.17 21.64 9.60
CA GLU A 58 -8.85 21.75 8.95
C GLU A 58 -8.11 20.41 9.07
N HIS A 59 -7.50 19.94 7.99
CA HIS A 59 -6.62 18.78 7.96
C HIS A 59 -5.77 18.75 6.70
N SER A 60 -4.64 18.02 6.75
CA SER A 60 -3.78 17.69 5.59
C SER A 60 -3.70 16.19 5.38
N GLU A 61 -4.66 15.43 5.91
CA GLU A 61 -4.67 13.98 5.88
C GLU A 61 -4.83 13.42 4.45
N THR A 62 -4.50 12.14 4.28
CA THR A 62 -4.50 11.46 2.97
C THR A 62 -5.93 11.22 2.46
N PRO A 63 -6.36 11.82 1.34
CA PRO A 63 -7.66 11.52 0.73
C PRO A 63 -7.83 10.02 0.47
N GLY A 64 -9.05 9.52 0.54
CA GLY A 64 -9.36 8.10 0.39
C GLY A 64 -9.07 7.26 1.65
N ILE A 65 -8.13 7.66 2.52
CA ILE A 65 -7.90 7.01 3.83
C ILE A 65 -8.66 7.75 4.94
N SER A 66 -8.57 9.07 4.93
CA SER A 66 -9.08 9.92 6.01
C SER A 66 -10.55 10.32 5.85
N ASP A 67 -11.14 10.13 4.68
CA ASP A 67 -12.48 10.62 4.39
C ASP A 67 -13.54 10.01 5.31
N ALA A 68 -13.43 8.70 5.58
CA ALA A 68 -14.35 8.02 6.47
C ALA A 68 -14.28 8.52 7.93
N PRO A 69 -13.11 8.58 8.61
CA PRO A 69 -13.06 9.11 9.96
C PRO A 69 -13.44 10.59 10.04
N ILE A 70 -13.12 11.40 9.02
CA ILE A 70 -13.50 12.82 8.97
C ILE A 70 -15.01 13.00 8.93
N ALA A 71 -15.72 12.15 8.19
CA ALA A 71 -17.17 12.21 8.10
C ALA A 71 -17.86 11.55 9.31
N GLN A 72 -17.45 10.34 9.68
CA GLN A 72 -18.20 9.49 10.61
C GLN A 72 -17.96 9.84 12.09
N LEU A 73 -16.69 10.05 12.51
CA LEU A 73 -16.42 10.23 13.95
C LEU A 73 -17.08 11.46 14.56
N PRO A 74 -17.12 12.65 13.91
CA PRO A 74 -17.86 13.78 14.42
C PRO A 74 -19.38 13.53 14.49
N GLU A 75 -19.94 12.84 13.49
CA GLU A 75 -21.37 12.48 13.50
C GLU A 75 -21.72 11.50 14.61
N GLU A 76 -20.89 10.47 14.80
CA GLU A 76 -21.05 9.47 15.88
C GLU A 76 -20.89 10.11 17.27
N TYR A 77 -19.95 11.04 17.43
CA TYR A 77 -19.77 11.82 18.65
C TYR A 77 -21.05 12.54 19.07
N VAL A 78 -21.69 13.23 18.12
CA VAL A 78 -22.97 13.90 18.33
C VAL A 78 -24.10 12.90 18.57
N LYS A 79 -24.17 11.85 17.76
CA LYS A 79 -25.26 10.83 17.82
C LYS A 79 -25.27 10.09 19.15
N TYR A 80 -24.11 9.63 19.60
CA TYR A 80 -23.98 8.80 20.80
C TYR A 80 -23.71 9.59 22.06
N GLN A 81 -23.43 10.89 21.95
CA GLN A 81 -23.04 11.74 23.09
C GLN A 81 -21.88 11.11 23.88
N SER A 82 -20.88 10.56 23.17
CA SER A 82 -19.85 9.68 23.71
C SER A 82 -18.51 9.92 23.03
N LEU A 83 -17.42 9.83 23.82
CA LEU A 83 -16.05 9.71 23.35
C LEU A 83 -15.57 8.23 23.30
N GLY A 84 -16.41 7.29 23.71
CA GLY A 84 -16.10 5.86 23.65
C GLY A 84 -16.24 5.27 22.24
N LEU A 85 -15.85 6.03 21.22
CA LEU A 85 -15.93 5.64 19.82
C LEU A 85 -14.73 4.81 19.42
N ASP A 86 -14.94 3.83 18.54
CA ASP A 86 -13.89 3.02 17.97
C ASP A 86 -13.14 3.78 16.85
N VAL A 87 -11.85 3.46 16.71
CA VAL A 87 -11.06 3.93 15.57
C VAL A 87 -11.54 3.25 14.29
N ILE A 88 -11.57 3.99 13.19
CA ILE A 88 -11.95 3.48 11.88
C ILE A 88 -10.80 2.67 11.29
N SER A 89 -11.08 1.42 10.96
CA SER A 89 -10.11 0.47 10.41
C SER A 89 -9.45 1.02 9.14
N GLY A 90 -8.13 0.95 9.09
CA GLY A 90 -7.32 1.48 7.97
C GLY A 90 -6.93 2.96 8.10
N ALA A 91 -7.58 3.73 8.99
CA ALA A 91 -7.35 5.17 9.22
C ALA A 91 -7.05 5.51 10.69
N THR A 92 -6.37 4.64 11.41
CA THR A 92 -6.16 4.72 12.87
C THR A 92 -5.52 6.03 13.33
N LEU A 93 -4.51 6.55 12.62
CA LEU A 93 -3.83 7.79 13.01
C LEU A 93 -4.76 9.00 12.91
N THR A 94 -5.50 9.12 11.80
CA THR A 94 -6.50 10.19 11.63
C THR A 94 -7.64 10.06 12.62
N SER A 95 -8.13 8.83 12.88
CA SER A 95 -9.16 8.57 13.89
C SER A 95 -8.72 9.02 15.28
N ASN A 96 -7.50 8.64 15.70
CA ASN A 96 -6.94 9.06 16.97
C ASN A 96 -6.79 10.58 17.07
N ALA A 97 -6.37 11.25 16.00
CA ALA A 97 -6.26 12.70 15.96
C ALA A 97 -7.62 13.38 16.14
N ILE A 98 -8.66 12.90 15.45
CA ILE A 98 -10.03 13.43 15.57
C ILE A 98 -10.55 13.20 16.98
N LEU A 99 -10.42 11.99 17.54
CA LEU A 99 -10.86 11.68 18.90
C LEU A 99 -10.15 12.53 19.94
N ALA A 100 -8.83 12.70 19.84
CA ALA A 100 -8.07 13.56 20.74
C ALA A 100 -8.47 15.06 20.63
N ALA A 101 -8.77 15.53 19.42
CA ALA A 101 -9.29 16.88 19.21
C ALA A 101 -10.70 17.06 19.81
N LEU A 102 -11.58 16.06 19.64
CA LEU A 102 -12.91 16.04 20.29
C LEU A 102 -12.81 16.03 21.82
N GLU A 103 -11.88 15.28 22.40
CA GLU A 103 -11.60 15.29 23.84
C GLU A 103 -11.24 16.70 24.34
N GLN A 104 -10.42 17.44 23.59
CA GLN A 104 -10.06 18.82 23.94
C GLN A 104 -11.27 19.75 23.89
N THR A 105 -12.15 19.62 22.88
CA THR A 105 -13.38 20.42 22.82
C THR A 105 -14.29 20.13 24.01
N ALA A 106 -14.45 18.86 24.39
CA ALA A 106 -15.23 18.45 25.56
C ALA A 106 -14.66 19.00 26.87
N ALA A 107 -13.36 18.87 27.06
CA ALA A 107 -12.67 19.41 28.23
C ALA A 107 -12.81 20.93 28.31
N ALA A 108 -12.68 21.67 27.21
CA ALA A 108 -12.87 23.10 27.12
C ALA A 108 -14.31 23.53 27.43
N ALA A 109 -15.30 22.72 27.08
CA ALA A 109 -16.70 22.89 27.43
C ALA A 109 -16.99 22.53 28.90
N GLY A 110 -16.01 22.04 29.67
CA GLY A 110 -16.14 21.69 31.08
C GLY A 110 -16.70 20.29 31.34
N ALA A 111 -16.70 19.42 30.33
CA ALA A 111 -17.17 18.04 30.46
C ALA A 111 -16.19 17.17 31.28
N ASP A 112 -16.72 16.14 31.92
CA ASP A 112 -15.93 15.02 32.43
C ASP A 112 -15.61 14.10 31.27
N VAL A 113 -14.39 14.20 30.71
CA VAL A 113 -13.92 13.45 29.54
C VAL A 113 -13.94 11.94 29.80
N GLU A 114 -13.54 11.50 31.00
CA GLU A 114 -13.55 10.07 31.32
C GLU A 114 -14.98 9.52 31.44
N ALA A 115 -15.90 10.30 31.95
CA ALA A 115 -17.31 9.94 31.97
C ALA A 115 -17.88 9.85 30.54
N LEU A 116 -17.46 10.76 29.62
CA LEU A 116 -17.87 10.69 28.21
C LEU A 116 -17.29 9.45 27.48
N LYS A 117 -16.04 9.06 27.78
CA LYS A 117 -15.43 7.83 27.26
C LYS A 117 -16.15 6.58 27.77
N ALA A 118 -16.70 6.64 28.98
CA ALA A 118 -17.43 5.53 29.57
C ALA A 118 -18.89 5.40 29.10
N VAL A 119 -19.43 6.38 28.34
CA VAL A 119 -20.77 6.28 27.77
C VAL A 119 -20.78 5.16 26.72
N PRO A 120 -21.62 4.11 26.91
CA PRO A 120 -21.63 3.01 25.96
C PRO A 120 -22.14 3.46 24.59
N VAL A 121 -21.44 3.06 23.55
CA VAL A 121 -21.92 3.15 22.17
C VAL A 121 -22.71 1.88 21.88
N GLU A 122 -23.96 2.04 21.45
CA GLU A 122 -24.78 0.89 21.11
C GLU A 122 -24.14 0.13 19.94
N ALA A 123 -23.90 -1.17 20.13
CA ALA A 123 -23.43 -2.03 19.05
C ALA A 123 -24.47 -2.03 17.91
N LYS A 124 -23.99 -1.96 16.68
CA LYS A 124 -24.86 -2.13 15.50
C LYS A 124 -25.57 -3.49 15.62
N THR A 125 -26.87 -3.53 15.34
CA THR A 125 -27.64 -4.78 15.41
C THR A 125 -27.72 -5.39 14.02
N ALA A 126 -27.45 -6.70 13.91
CA ALA A 126 -27.57 -7.41 12.65
C ALA A 126 -28.95 -7.23 12.02
N GLY A 127 -28.96 -6.96 10.73
CA GLY A 127 -30.17 -6.95 9.91
C GLY A 127 -30.69 -8.38 9.59
N GLU A 128 -31.68 -8.49 8.72
CA GLU A 128 -32.07 -9.76 8.14
C GLU A 128 -31.01 -10.25 7.15
N ASP A 129 -30.86 -11.57 7.02
CA ASP A 129 -29.92 -12.17 6.05
C ASP A 129 -30.28 -11.73 4.62
N GLU A 130 -29.29 -11.34 3.84
CA GLU A 130 -29.45 -10.82 2.49
C GLU A 130 -28.93 -11.83 1.44
N VAL A 131 -29.61 -11.91 0.29
CA VAL A 131 -29.16 -12.68 -0.88
C VAL A 131 -29.04 -11.75 -2.07
N LEU A 132 -27.84 -11.65 -2.62
CA LEU A 132 -27.48 -10.85 -3.79
C LEU A 132 -26.98 -11.73 -4.92
N SER A 133 -26.99 -11.22 -6.14
CA SER A 133 -26.47 -11.93 -7.32
C SER A 133 -25.87 -10.95 -8.32
N ALA A 134 -24.76 -11.35 -8.92
CA ALA A 134 -24.11 -10.66 -10.02
C ALA A 134 -23.49 -11.69 -11.00
N ASP A 135 -23.01 -11.23 -12.15
CA ASP A 135 -22.18 -12.08 -13.01
C ASP A 135 -20.87 -12.41 -12.33
N ILE A 136 -20.24 -11.40 -11.75
CA ILE A 136 -18.94 -11.51 -11.08
C ILE A 136 -19.01 -10.93 -9.68
N VAL A 137 -18.41 -11.64 -8.73
CA VAL A 137 -18.19 -11.15 -7.36
C VAL A 137 -16.69 -10.95 -7.16
N VAL A 138 -16.28 -9.74 -6.80
CA VAL A 138 -14.89 -9.40 -6.46
C VAL A 138 -14.76 -9.29 -4.95
N VAL A 139 -13.79 -9.95 -4.34
CA VAL A 139 -13.52 -9.86 -2.90
C VAL A 139 -12.27 -9.02 -2.68
N GLY A 140 -12.45 -7.81 -2.16
CA GLY A 140 -11.44 -6.79 -1.92
C GLY A 140 -11.50 -5.64 -2.93
N ALA A 141 -11.61 -4.39 -2.43
CA ALA A 141 -11.62 -3.16 -3.22
C ALA A 141 -10.25 -2.44 -3.23
N GLY A 142 -9.15 -3.20 -3.26
CA GLY A 142 -7.80 -2.69 -3.52
C GLY A 142 -7.57 -2.43 -5.00
N GLY A 143 -6.32 -2.10 -5.39
CA GLY A 143 -5.98 -1.83 -6.79
C GLY A 143 -6.35 -2.97 -7.74
N ALA A 144 -6.06 -4.22 -7.37
CA ALA A 144 -6.38 -5.39 -8.18
C ALA A 144 -7.90 -5.58 -8.32
N GLY A 145 -8.65 -5.50 -7.21
CA GLY A 145 -10.10 -5.72 -7.24
C GLY A 145 -10.86 -4.65 -8.00
N LEU A 146 -10.49 -3.38 -7.84
CA LEU A 146 -11.11 -2.29 -8.60
C LEU A 146 -10.77 -2.38 -10.10
N ALA A 147 -9.51 -2.71 -10.45
CA ALA A 147 -9.14 -2.95 -11.84
C ALA A 147 -9.93 -4.12 -12.46
N ALA A 148 -10.10 -5.20 -11.69
CA ALA A 148 -10.93 -6.34 -12.12
C ALA A 148 -12.39 -5.95 -12.32
N ALA A 149 -12.96 -5.19 -11.39
CA ALA A 149 -14.34 -4.75 -11.47
C ALA A 149 -14.59 -3.84 -12.69
N VAL A 150 -13.68 -2.90 -12.96
CA VAL A 150 -13.76 -2.01 -14.14
C VAL A 150 -13.65 -2.83 -15.42
N SER A 151 -12.63 -3.70 -15.53
CA SER A 151 -12.40 -4.51 -16.73
C SER A 151 -13.54 -5.48 -17.00
N ALA A 152 -14.08 -6.13 -15.97
CA ALA A 152 -15.26 -6.99 -16.12
C ALA A 152 -16.50 -6.20 -16.60
N SER A 153 -16.72 -5.02 -16.04
CA SER A 153 -17.83 -4.16 -16.45
C SER A 153 -17.69 -3.64 -17.88
N GLU A 154 -16.45 -3.46 -18.37
CA GLU A 154 -16.17 -3.13 -19.78
C GLU A 154 -16.59 -4.24 -20.73
N GLN A 155 -16.61 -5.50 -20.27
CA GLN A 155 -17.12 -6.65 -21.01
C GLN A 155 -18.64 -6.84 -20.83
N GLY A 156 -19.33 -5.95 -20.13
CA GLY A 156 -20.78 -5.97 -19.92
C GLY A 156 -21.25 -6.83 -18.77
N ALA A 157 -20.35 -7.33 -17.91
CA ALA A 157 -20.73 -8.09 -16.72
C ALA A 157 -21.26 -7.17 -15.61
N SER A 158 -22.27 -7.63 -14.89
CA SER A 158 -22.69 -7.04 -13.60
C SER A 158 -21.70 -7.45 -12.50
N VAL A 159 -21.25 -6.48 -11.68
CA VAL A 159 -20.21 -6.70 -10.69
C VAL A 159 -20.62 -6.23 -9.30
N ILE A 160 -20.43 -7.07 -8.29
CA ILE A 160 -20.48 -6.72 -6.88
C ILE A 160 -19.08 -6.87 -6.29
N VAL A 161 -18.59 -5.82 -5.61
CA VAL A 161 -17.33 -5.82 -4.87
C VAL A 161 -17.62 -5.86 -3.38
N LEU A 162 -16.98 -6.78 -2.65
CA LEU A 162 -17.05 -6.87 -1.20
C LEU A 162 -15.78 -6.25 -0.61
N GLU A 163 -15.92 -5.20 0.20
CA GLU A 163 -14.80 -4.55 0.90
C GLU A 163 -15.05 -4.57 2.40
N LYS A 164 -14.12 -5.16 3.16
CA LYS A 164 -14.29 -5.32 4.61
C LYS A 164 -14.05 -4.05 5.41
N THR A 165 -13.41 -3.04 4.81
CA THR A 165 -13.19 -1.75 5.42
C THR A 165 -14.25 -0.72 4.98
N VAL A 166 -14.17 0.47 5.51
CA VAL A 166 -15.09 1.58 5.19
C VAL A 166 -14.73 2.31 3.89
N ALA A 167 -13.59 1.99 3.28
CA ALA A 167 -13.06 2.69 2.12
C ALA A 167 -12.32 1.75 1.17
N VAL A 168 -12.23 2.14 -0.10
CA VAL A 168 -11.43 1.46 -1.12
C VAL A 168 -9.93 1.71 -0.96
N GLY A 169 -9.09 0.89 -1.59
CA GLY A 169 -7.70 1.19 -1.87
C GLY A 169 -6.68 0.22 -1.28
N GLY A 170 -6.95 -0.37 -0.10
CA GLY A 170 -6.06 -1.35 0.52
C GLY A 170 -4.59 -0.90 0.60
N ASN A 171 -3.66 -1.83 0.37
CA ASN A 171 -2.22 -1.53 0.36
C ASN A 171 -1.79 -0.69 -0.84
N THR A 172 -2.53 -0.69 -1.97
CA THR A 172 -2.21 0.15 -3.13
C THR A 172 -2.24 1.63 -2.73
N LEU A 173 -3.24 2.06 -1.97
CA LEU A 173 -3.38 3.43 -1.46
C LEU A 173 -2.23 3.82 -0.52
N ARG A 174 -1.69 2.86 0.25
CA ARG A 174 -0.59 3.05 1.20
C ARG A 174 0.81 2.93 0.58
N SER A 175 0.87 2.54 -0.70
CA SER A 175 2.12 2.30 -1.42
C SER A 175 2.86 3.59 -1.77
N GLY A 176 4.12 3.46 -2.18
CA GLY A 176 4.88 4.54 -2.80
C GLY A 176 4.38 4.98 -4.18
N GLY A 177 3.35 4.34 -4.73
CA GLY A 177 2.71 4.71 -6.02
C GLY A 177 3.59 4.54 -7.25
N TRP A 178 4.59 3.68 -7.15
CA TRP A 178 5.46 3.39 -8.27
C TRP A 178 4.91 2.25 -9.10
N TYR A 179 4.72 2.51 -10.40
CA TYR A 179 4.26 1.54 -11.39
C TYR A 179 5.41 1.21 -12.34
N ASN A 180 5.95 -0.01 -12.27
CA ASN A 180 7.00 -0.44 -13.19
C ASN A 180 6.42 -0.92 -14.51
N SER A 181 6.93 -0.34 -15.59
CA SER A 181 6.63 -0.74 -16.96
C SER A 181 7.75 -0.30 -17.90
N ALA A 182 8.14 -1.10 -18.83
CA ALA A 182 8.97 -0.65 -19.94
C ALA A 182 8.20 0.40 -20.76
N ASP A 183 8.82 1.56 -21.00
CA ASP A 183 8.23 2.68 -21.71
C ASP A 183 9.30 3.42 -22.51
N GLN A 184 9.54 2.99 -23.70
CA GLN A 184 10.57 3.58 -24.56
C GLN A 184 10.32 5.06 -24.88
N GLU A 185 9.08 5.53 -24.90
CA GLU A 185 8.80 6.94 -25.20
C GLU A 185 9.33 7.86 -24.11
N ARG A 186 9.15 7.46 -22.83
CA ARG A 186 9.68 8.20 -21.68
C ARG A 186 11.16 7.95 -21.46
N GLN A 187 11.62 6.72 -21.64
CA GLN A 187 13.02 6.33 -21.44
C GLN A 187 13.96 6.93 -22.49
N LYS A 188 13.48 7.26 -23.69
CA LYS A 188 14.24 8.02 -24.68
C LYS A 188 14.71 9.40 -24.21
N ASN A 189 14.12 9.94 -23.18
CA ASN A 189 14.52 11.22 -22.58
C ASN A 189 15.65 11.08 -21.55
N LEU A 190 16.13 9.88 -21.27
CA LEU A 190 17.19 9.59 -20.33
C LEU A 190 18.42 9.09 -21.10
N GLU A 191 19.61 9.56 -20.73
CA GLU A 191 20.87 9.08 -21.28
C GLU A 191 21.27 7.77 -20.57
N MET A 192 21.74 6.78 -21.33
CA MET A 192 22.20 5.50 -20.81
C MET A 192 23.68 5.53 -20.49
N SER A 193 24.06 5.30 -19.25
CA SER A 193 25.45 5.22 -18.82
C SER A 193 26.13 3.92 -19.28
N GLU A 194 27.46 3.92 -19.33
CA GLU A 194 28.23 2.69 -19.64
C GLU A 194 27.97 1.57 -18.60
N ALA A 195 27.76 1.92 -17.34
CA ALA A 195 27.41 0.95 -16.30
C ALA A 195 26.04 0.30 -16.57
N GLN A 196 25.06 1.06 -17.08
CA GLN A 196 23.76 0.52 -17.46
C GLN A 196 23.85 -0.38 -18.71
N LYS A 197 24.67 -0.01 -19.69
CA LYS A 197 24.96 -0.89 -20.84
C LYS A 197 25.56 -2.21 -20.37
N ALA A 198 26.54 -2.16 -19.49
CA ALA A 198 27.15 -3.35 -18.90
C ALA A 198 26.12 -4.22 -18.14
N THR A 199 25.09 -3.62 -17.53
CA THR A 199 24.00 -4.37 -16.86
C THR A 199 23.18 -5.20 -17.87
N VAL A 200 22.85 -4.64 -19.04
CA VAL A 200 22.14 -5.39 -20.11
C VAL A 200 23.02 -6.51 -20.64
N GLU A 201 24.30 -6.22 -20.91
CA GLU A 201 25.27 -7.21 -21.40
C GLU A 201 25.51 -8.33 -20.38
N ALA A 202 25.57 -8.01 -19.10
CA ALA A 202 25.68 -9.00 -18.03
C ALA A 202 24.44 -9.90 -17.97
N MET A 203 23.22 -9.38 -18.18
CA MET A 203 22.00 -10.19 -18.27
C MET A 203 22.05 -11.15 -19.45
N LEU A 204 22.54 -10.71 -20.60
CA LEU A 204 22.72 -11.55 -21.78
C LEU A 204 23.80 -12.63 -21.59
N ALA A 205 24.83 -12.35 -20.81
CA ALA A 205 25.93 -13.28 -20.56
C ALA A 205 25.65 -14.30 -19.45
N LYS A 206 24.56 -14.14 -18.67
CA LYS A 206 24.19 -15.10 -17.61
C LYS A 206 23.85 -16.46 -18.19
N GLU A 207 24.23 -17.52 -17.50
CA GLU A 207 23.80 -18.88 -17.83
C GLU A 207 22.28 -19.01 -17.61
N ALA A 208 21.55 -19.44 -18.62
CA ALA A 208 20.12 -19.63 -18.52
C ALA A 208 19.82 -20.86 -17.64
N VAL A 209 18.97 -20.66 -16.61
CA VAL A 209 18.60 -21.73 -15.69
C VAL A 209 17.50 -22.64 -16.25
N ASN A 210 16.84 -22.25 -17.33
CA ASN A 210 15.84 -23.03 -18.05
C ASN A 210 15.69 -22.55 -19.50
N GLU A 211 14.94 -23.32 -20.30
CA GLU A 211 14.73 -23.05 -21.73
C GLU A 211 14.01 -21.71 -21.98
N LYS A 212 13.02 -21.35 -21.15
CA LYS A 212 12.28 -20.09 -21.31
C LYS A 212 13.16 -18.88 -21.08
N MET A 213 14.05 -18.91 -20.07
CA MET A 213 15.03 -17.86 -19.86
C MET A 213 15.97 -17.73 -21.06
N ALA A 214 16.43 -18.85 -21.63
CA ALA A 214 17.26 -18.82 -22.83
C ALA A 214 16.53 -18.18 -24.03
N GLN A 215 15.24 -18.47 -24.21
CA GLN A 215 14.40 -17.85 -25.25
C GLN A 215 14.27 -16.33 -25.03
N LEU A 216 14.00 -15.90 -23.80
CA LEU A 216 13.93 -14.46 -23.47
C LEU A 216 15.29 -13.77 -23.66
N GLN A 217 16.40 -14.40 -23.30
CA GLN A 217 17.74 -13.85 -23.57
C GLN A 217 18.02 -13.72 -25.08
N GLN A 218 17.57 -14.67 -25.89
CA GLN A 218 17.70 -14.57 -27.36
C GLN A 218 16.87 -13.41 -27.93
N THR A 219 15.66 -13.19 -27.39
CA THR A 219 14.82 -12.04 -27.75
C THR A 219 15.50 -10.73 -27.33
N LEU A 220 15.99 -10.66 -26.09
CA LEU A 220 16.73 -9.49 -25.58
C LEU A 220 17.98 -9.21 -26.41
N GLN A 221 18.73 -10.24 -26.84
CA GLN A 221 19.89 -10.06 -27.71
C GLN A 221 19.48 -9.38 -29.03
N THR A 222 18.36 -9.80 -29.62
CA THR A 222 17.84 -9.20 -30.85
C THR A 222 17.45 -7.73 -30.64
N GLU A 223 16.76 -7.43 -29.55
CA GLU A 223 16.35 -6.06 -29.17
C GLU A 223 17.58 -5.18 -28.90
N TRP A 224 18.58 -5.70 -28.18
CA TRP A 224 19.82 -5.00 -27.85
C TRP A 224 20.69 -4.73 -29.09
N ASP A 225 20.77 -5.67 -30.03
CA ASP A 225 21.51 -5.50 -31.29
C ASP A 225 20.82 -4.45 -32.19
N ALA A 226 19.49 -4.41 -32.22
CA ALA A 226 18.73 -3.38 -32.92
C ALA A 226 19.01 -1.99 -32.33
N TYR A 227 18.95 -1.85 -30.97
CA TYR A 227 19.28 -0.63 -30.28
C TYR A 227 20.69 -0.12 -30.59
N LYS A 228 21.70 -1.01 -30.60
CA LYS A 228 23.08 -0.64 -30.97
C LYS A 228 23.21 -0.24 -32.43
N ALA A 229 22.52 -0.93 -33.33
CA ALA A 229 22.54 -0.64 -34.77
C ALA A 229 21.92 0.71 -35.11
N GLU A 230 20.94 1.18 -34.34
CA GLU A 230 20.37 2.52 -34.45
C GLU A 230 21.26 3.61 -33.85
N GLY A 231 22.38 3.27 -33.21
CA GLY A 231 23.25 4.19 -32.50
C GLY A 231 22.62 4.72 -31.21
N GLY A 232 21.84 3.91 -30.51
CA GLY A 232 21.12 4.25 -29.30
C GLY A 232 22.03 4.79 -28.19
N THR A 233 21.67 5.96 -27.66
CA THR A 233 22.33 6.61 -26.50
C THR A 233 21.36 6.81 -25.34
N TYR A 234 20.07 6.62 -25.60
CA TYR A 234 19.01 6.74 -24.60
C TYR A 234 18.92 5.49 -23.72
N LEU A 235 18.23 5.59 -22.60
CA LEU A 235 18.03 4.45 -21.69
C LEU A 235 17.23 3.35 -22.40
N PHE A 236 17.90 2.22 -22.66
CA PHE A 236 17.27 1.04 -23.22
C PHE A 236 16.36 0.36 -22.17
N ASP A 237 15.19 -0.07 -22.59
CA ASP A 237 14.33 -0.98 -21.84
C ASP A 237 13.39 -1.74 -22.79
N SER A 238 12.90 -2.89 -22.32
CA SER A 238 11.87 -3.67 -23.01
C SER A 238 11.10 -4.54 -22.02
N PRO A 239 9.90 -5.02 -22.38
CA PRO A 239 9.21 -6.05 -21.60
C PRO A 239 10.07 -7.29 -21.34
N THR A 240 10.86 -7.71 -22.35
CA THR A 240 11.79 -8.84 -22.24
C THR A 240 12.85 -8.60 -21.15
N PHE A 241 13.47 -7.41 -21.15
CA PHE A 241 14.46 -7.06 -20.14
C PHE A 241 13.83 -6.93 -18.75
N HIS A 242 12.61 -6.36 -18.66
CA HIS A 242 11.86 -6.29 -17.41
C HIS A 242 11.55 -7.69 -16.86
N ALA A 243 11.12 -8.61 -17.70
CA ALA A 243 10.86 -10.00 -17.31
C ALA A 243 12.13 -10.70 -16.78
N LEU A 244 13.23 -10.61 -17.52
CA LEU A 244 14.50 -11.21 -17.10
C LEU A 244 15.03 -10.61 -15.80
N GLN A 245 14.94 -9.29 -15.60
CA GLN A 245 15.33 -8.66 -14.33
C GLN A 245 14.41 -9.07 -13.17
N THR A 246 13.11 -9.23 -13.41
CA THR A 246 12.16 -9.69 -12.39
C THR A 246 12.46 -11.13 -11.99
N TYR A 247 12.75 -12.01 -12.93
CA TYR A 247 13.08 -13.40 -12.69
C TYR A 247 14.42 -13.56 -11.95
N ASP A 248 15.45 -12.84 -12.41
CA ASP A 248 16.77 -12.81 -11.77
C ASP A 248 16.70 -12.18 -10.36
N GLY A 249 15.98 -11.07 -10.24
CA GLY A 249 15.79 -10.37 -8.97
C GLY A 249 15.00 -11.16 -7.93
N GLY A 250 14.21 -12.15 -8.36
CA GLY A 250 13.49 -13.12 -7.53
C GLY A 250 14.23 -14.45 -7.34
N ASP A 251 15.55 -14.49 -7.63
CA ASP A 251 16.42 -15.66 -7.48
C ASP A 251 15.94 -16.89 -8.27
N TYR A 252 15.28 -16.65 -9.41
CA TYR A 252 14.74 -17.69 -10.31
C TYR A 252 13.66 -18.60 -9.70
N LEU A 253 13.06 -18.20 -8.57
CA LEU A 253 11.99 -18.96 -7.91
C LEU A 253 10.61 -18.66 -8.52
N GLY A 254 10.44 -17.49 -9.15
CA GLY A 254 9.18 -17.13 -9.78
C GLY A 254 8.84 -18.00 -10.99
N ASN A 255 7.58 -18.03 -11.37
CA ASN A 255 7.11 -18.64 -12.62
C ASN A 255 7.45 -17.72 -13.81
N ILE A 256 8.43 -18.08 -14.61
CA ILE A 256 8.94 -17.25 -15.71
C ILE A 256 7.89 -16.96 -16.79
N ASP A 257 6.90 -17.85 -17.02
CA ASP A 257 5.82 -17.61 -17.97
C ASP A 257 4.86 -16.54 -17.43
N LEU A 258 4.51 -16.61 -16.15
CA LEU A 258 3.69 -15.60 -15.47
C LEU A 258 4.41 -14.23 -15.45
N ILE A 259 5.72 -14.23 -15.19
CA ILE A 259 6.56 -13.03 -15.22
C ILE A 259 6.62 -12.40 -16.61
N ALA A 260 6.74 -13.22 -17.66
CA ALA A 260 6.77 -12.74 -19.03
C ALA A 260 5.41 -12.13 -19.43
N GLU A 261 4.29 -12.76 -19.03
CA GLU A 261 2.95 -12.23 -19.25
C GLU A 261 2.77 -10.88 -18.56
N TYR A 262 3.12 -10.81 -17.28
CA TYR A 262 3.12 -9.56 -16.53
C TYR A 262 3.90 -8.44 -17.21
N ALA A 263 5.15 -8.71 -17.60
CA ALA A 263 6.02 -7.70 -18.19
C ALA A 263 5.52 -7.22 -19.57
N ASN A 264 4.87 -8.09 -20.34
CA ASN A 264 4.24 -7.77 -21.62
C ASN A 264 2.95 -6.94 -21.45
N GLU A 265 2.14 -7.25 -20.43
CA GLU A 265 0.84 -6.60 -20.21
C GLU A 265 0.92 -5.32 -19.37
N ALA A 266 1.96 -5.12 -18.58
CA ALA A 266 2.12 -3.91 -17.78
C ALA A 266 2.10 -2.61 -18.62
N PRO A 267 2.75 -2.50 -19.80
CA PRO A 267 2.62 -1.34 -20.68
C PRO A 267 1.19 -1.12 -21.19
N ASN A 268 0.48 -2.19 -21.53
CA ASN A 268 -0.89 -2.14 -22.00
C ASN A 268 -1.85 -1.65 -20.90
N THR A 269 -1.64 -2.14 -19.68
CA THR A 269 -2.42 -1.72 -18.51
C THR A 269 -2.15 -0.26 -18.15
N LEU A 270 -0.91 0.23 -18.27
CA LEU A 270 -0.61 1.65 -18.07
C LEU A 270 -1.39 2.53 -19.04
N LYS A 271 -1.41 2.17 -20.34
CA LYS A 271 -2.20 2.88 -21.36
C LYS A 271 -3.70 2.79 -21.09
N TRP A 272 -4.18 1.63 -20.61
CA TRP A 272 -5.58 1.50 -20.19
C TRP A 272 -5.94 2.44 -19.04
N LEU A 273 -5.10 2.56 -18.01
CA LEU A 273 -5.28 3.51 -16.92
C LEU A 273 -5.28 4.97 -17.42
N GLU A 274 -4.37 5.29 -18.35
CA GLU A 274 -4.35 6.63 -19.00
C GLU A 274 -5.64 6.88 -19.80
N SER A 275 -6.20 5.85 -20.46
CA SER A 275 -7.49 5.96 -21.16
C SER A 275 -8.69 6.19 -20.21
N LEU A 276 -8.58 5.75 -18.96
CA LEU A 276 -9.53 6.05 -17.88
C LEU A 276 -9.35 7.47 -17.30
N GLY A 277 -8.39 8.25 -17.82
CA GLY A 277 -8.15 9.64 -17.44
C GLY A 277 -7.00 9.85 -16.45
N MET A 278 -6.24 8.81 -16.10
CA MET A 278 -5.03 8.94 -15.28
C MET A 278 -3.97 9.76 -16.04
N GLN A 279 -3.33 10.67 -15.33
CA GLN A 279 -2.21 11.44 -15.88
C GLN A 279 -0.91 11.02 -15.20
N THR A 280 0.03 10.51 -15.98
CA THR A 280 1.35 10.09 -15.48
C THR A 280 2.41 11.15 -15.76
N ASN A 281 3.43 11.21 -14.89
CA ASN A 281 4.56 12.08 -15.11
C ASN A 281 5.27 11.77 -16.44
N PRO A 282 5.79 12.78 -17.16
CA PRO A 282 6.45 12.57 -18.45
C PRO A 282 7.83 11.92 -18.34
N THR A 283 8.31 11.68 -17.12
CA THR A 283 9.60 11.07 -16.84
C THR A 283 9.43 9.81 -16.00
N VAL A 284 10.31 8.83 -16.19
CA VAL A 284 10.42 7.65 -15.33
C VAL A 284 11.63 7.78 -14.40
N THR A 285 11.54 7.13 -13.25
CA THR A 285 12.60 7.12 -12.24
C THR A 285 12.90 5.69 -11.78
N MET A 286 13.73 5.55 -10.75
CA MET A 286 14.00 4.29 -10.08
C MET A 286 13.59 4.39 -8.61
N CYS A 287 12.62 3.60 -8.19
CA CYS A 287 12.30 3.48 -6.77
C CYS A 287 13.19 2.46 -6.06
N VAL A 288 13.15 2.42 -4.73
CA VAL A 288 13.97 1.53 -3.89
C VAL A 288 13.83 0.07 -4.33
N GLY A 289 14.93 -0.56 -4.71
CA GLY A 289 15.00 -1.96 -5.13
C GLY A 289 14.40 -2.25 -6.51
N ALA A 290 14.20 -1.23 -7.36
CA ALA A 290 13.67 -1.42 -8.73
C ALA A 290 14.73 -1.93 -9.72
N LEU A 291 15.99 -1.70 -9.46
CA LEU A 291 17.16 -2.06 -10.28
C LEU A 291 17.24 -1.39 -11.66
N TRP A 292 16.19 -0.68 -12.10
CA TRP A 292 16.12 0.02 -13.39
C TRP A 292 15.18 1.23 -13.35
N GLN A 293 15.42 2.21 -14.22
CA GLN A 293 14.61 3.43 -14.32
C GLN A 293 13.38 3.19 -15.22
N ARG A 294 12.34 2.55 -14.67
CA ARG A 294 11.05 2.28 -15.32
C ARG A 294 9.85 2.56 -14.43
N SER A 295 10.08 3.20 -13.30
CA SER A 295 9.02 3.48 -12.34
C SER A 295 8.26 4.75 -12.74
N HIS A 296 6.98 4.61 -13.07
CA HIS A 296 6.04 5.70 -13.37
C HIS A 296 5.39 6.19 -12.09
N SER A 297 4.94 7.43 -12.10
CA SER A 297 4.13 8.04 -11.02
C SER A 297 3.03 8.93 -11.59
N VAL A 298 2.00 9.16 -10.79
CA VAL A 298 0.84 9.99 -11.20
C VAL A 298 1.15 11.48 -10.98
N VAL A 299 0.71 12.34 -11.90
CA VAL A 299 0.92 13.81 -11.85
C VAL A 299 0.17 14.42 -10.67
N GLY A 300 0.82 15.36 -9.98
CA GLY A 300 0.21 16.14 -8.89
C GLY A 300 -0.10 15.33 -7.64
N ASN A 301 0.40 14.10 -7.56
CA ASN A 301 0.08 13.19 -6.47
C ASN A 301 1.13 13.27 -5.36
N THR A 302 0.82 14.02 -4.31
CA THR A 302 1.57 13.98 -3.05
C THR A 302 1.31 12.69 -2.26
N ASN A 303 0.20 11.98 -2.56
CA ASN A 303 -0.23 10.71 -1.97
C ASN A 303 -0.16 9.59 -3.01
N VAL A 304 0.98 9.11 -3.17
CA VAL A 304 1.56 8.29 -4.23
C VAL A 304 0.72 7.11 -4.77
N GLY A 305 -0.02 6.35 -3.95
CA GLY A 305 -0.95 5.30 -4.42
C GLY A 305 -2.37 5.79 -4.77
N TYR A 306 -2.72 6.99 -4.31
CA TYR A 306 -4.08 7.54 -4.42
C TYR A 306 -4.54 7.69 -5.87
N GLY A 307 -3.69 8.21 -6.76
CA GLY A 307 -4.09 8.46 -8.14
C GLY A 307 -4.48 7.21 -8.93
N TYR A 308 -3.90 6.06 -8.62
CA TYR A 308 -4.34 4.78 -9.22
C TYR A 308 -5.73 4.40 -8.70
N ILE A 309 -5.92 4.45 -7.38
CA ILE A 309 -7.20 4.09 -6.75
C ILE A 309 -8.30 5.04 -7.17
N GLU A 310 -8.07 6.35 -7.17
CA GLU A 310 -9.03 7.35 -7.63
C GLU A 310 -9.48 7.07 -9.08
N THR A 311 -8.53 6.76 -9.97
CA THR A 311 -8.82 6.47 -11.36
C THR A 311 -9.73 5.26 -11.54
N VAL A 312 -9.36 4.12 -10.93
CA VAL A 312 -10.14 2.88 -11.09
C VAL A 312 -11.44 2.90 -10.26
N HIS A 313 -11.47 3.58 -9.12
CA HIS A 313 -12.68 3.73 -8.31
C HIS A 313 -13.72 4.56 -9.04
N ARG A 314 -13.34 5.75 -9.53
CA ARG A 314 -14.22 6.59 -10.34
C ARG A 314 -14.73 5.85 -11.57
N ALA A 315 -13.88 5.12 -12.29
CA ALA A 315 -14.31 4.33 -13.43
C ALA A 315 -15.29 3.22 -13.04
N ALA A 316 -15.11 2.59 -11.87
CA ALA A 316 -16.04 1.57 -11.34
C ALA A 316 -17.41 2.18 -11.02
N GLU A 317 -17.43 3.36 -10.38
CA GLU A 317 -18.68 4.08 -10.08
C GLU A 317 -19.42 4.49 -11.39
N GLU A 318 -18.71 5.06 -12.35
CA GLU A 318 -19.27 5.46 -13.66
C GLU A 318 -19.86 4.27 -14.44
N LYS A 319 -19.34 3.05 -14.21
CA LYS A 319 -19.83 1.80 -14.82
C LYS A 319 -20.94 1.12 -13.99
N GLY A 320 -21.30 1.68 -12.84
CA GLY A 320 -22.36 1.15 -11.99
C GLY A 320 -21.95 -0.09 -11.18
N VAL A 321 -20.66 -0.28 -10.92
CA VAL A 321 -20.17 -1.34 -10.01
C VAL A 321 -20.72 -1.08 -8.61
N GLN A 322 -21.31 -2.12 -8.00
CA GLN A 322 -21.81 -2.03 -6.62
C GLN A 322 -20.68 -2.42 -5.65
N ILE A 323 -20.24 -1.49 -4.80
CA ILE A 323 -19.26 -1.76 -3.75
C ILE A 323 -19.98 -1.82 -2.40
N LEU A 324 -19.83 -2.95 -1.71
CA LEU A 324 -20.37 -3.17 -0.37
C LEU A 324 -19.24 -3.01 0.64
N PHE A 325 -19.23 -1.87 1.33
CA PHE A 325 -18.29 -1.58 2.40
C PHE A 325 -18.64 -2.30 3.70
N GLU A 326 -17.69 -2.36 4.63
CA GLU A 326 -17.83 -3.03 5.92
C GLU A 326 -18.37 -4.47 5.77
N THR A 327 -18.04 -5.12 4.64
CA THR A 327 -18.58 -6.43 4.25
C THR A 327 -17.43 -7.39 3.98
N ARG A 328 -17.17 -8.28 4.93
CA ARG A 328 -16.07 -9.27 4.85
C ARG A 328 -16.55 -10.55 4.16
N GLY A 329 -15.89 -10.95 3.07
CA GLY A 329 -16.03 -12.30 2.51
C GLY A 329 -15.48 -13.33 3.51
N THR A 330 -16.25 -14.37 3.80
CA THR A 330 -15.93 -15.36 4.85
C THR A 330 -15.77 -16.78 4.33
N GLU A 331 -16.42 -17.12 3.21
CA GLU A 331 -16.42 -18.48 2.66
C GLU A 331 -16.70 -18.45 1.15
N LEU A 332 -15.99 -19.25 0.37
CA LEU A 332 -16.33 -19.52 -1.03
C LEU A 332 -17.41 -20.60 -1.10
N MET A 333 -18.44 -20.36 -1.88
CA MET A 333 -19.49 -21.34 -2.14
C MET A 333 -19.16 -22.15 -3.39
N THR A 334 -19.28 -23.47 -3.31
CA THR A 334 -19.03 -24.38 -4.43
C THR A 334 -20.26 -25.22 -4.77
N ASP A 335 -20.35 -25.64 -6.01
CA ASP A 335 -21.33 -26.64 -6.47
C ASP A 335 -20.83 -28.08 -6.20
N GLU A 336 -21.60 -29.08 -6.66
CA GLU A 336 -21.28 -30.50 -6.52
C GLU A 336 -20.01 -30.93 -7.30
N ASN A 337 -19.54 -30.11 -8.25
CA ASN A 337 -18.33 -30.33 -9.04
C ASN A 337 -17.13 -29.51 -8.52
N ASN A 338 -17.24 -28.91 -7.34
CA ASN A 338 -16.27 -27.99 -6.74
C ASN A 338 -16.03 -26.71 -7.57
N ALA A 339 -16.93 -26.33 -8.46
CA ALA A 339 -16.87 -25.03 -9.13
C ALA A 339 -17.37 -23.93 -8.19
N VAL A 340 -16.67 -22.79 -8.16
CA VAL A 340 -17.04 -21.66 -7.31
C VAL A 340 -18.23 -20.91 -7.93
N ILE A 341 -19.29 -20.75 -7.14
CA ILE A 341 -20.58 -20.18 -7.55
C ILE A 341 -20.98 -18.93 -6.74
N GLY A 342 -20.12 -18.48 -5.81
CA GLY A 342 -20.41 -17.29 -5.00
C GLY A 342 -19.60 -17.21 -3.73
N VAL A 343 -19.97 -16.26 -2.89
CA VAL A 343 -19.30 -15.92 -1.61
C VAL A 343 -20.33 -15.75 -0.51
N ARG A 344 -20.05 -16.31 0.67
CA ARG A 344 -20.69 -15.89 1.93
C ARG A 344 -19.93 -14.73 2.52
N ALA A 345 -20.64 -13.76 3.03
CA ALA A 345 -20.05 -12.58 3.64
C ALA A 345 -20.79 -12.16 4.90
N GLU A 346 -20.15 -11.29 5.68
CA GLU A 346 -20.70 -10.73 6.91
C GLU A 346 -20.41 -9.23 6.96
N LYS A 347 -21.45 -8.43 7.21
CA LYS A 347 -21.31 -6.99 7.48
C LYS A 347 -20.79 -6.75 8.90
N SER A 348 -20.25 -5.57 9.14
CA SER A 348 -19.73 -5.16 10.46
C SER A 348 -20.81 -5.16 11.56
N ASP A 349 -22.10 -5.05 11.19
CA ASP A 349 -23.23 -5.17 12.12
C ASP A 349 -23.66 -6.63 12.42
N GLY A 350 -22.99 -7.62 11.79
CA GLY A 350 -23.29 -9.04 11.92
C GLY A 350 -24.32 -9.59 10.92
N THR A 351 -24.86 -8.75 10.01
CA THR A 351 -25.76 -9.20 8.94
C THR A 351 -25.04 -10.17 8.00
N LYS A 352 -25.64 -11.33 7.72
CA LYS A 352 -25.07 -12.33 6.81
C LYS A 352 -25.53 -12.08 5.38
N LEU A 353 -24.59 -12.23 4.44
CA LEU A 353 -24.84 -12.13 3.02
C LEU A 353 -24.49 -13.43 2.32
N THR A 354 -25.34 -13.78 1.35
CA THR A 354 -25.02 -14.79 0.32
C THR A 354 -24.97 -14.04 -1.02
N VAL A 355 -23.80 -14.00 -1.65
CA VAL A 355 -23.62 -13.32 -2.94
C VAL A 355 -23.32 -14.36 -4.02
N ASN A 356 -24.29 -14.62 -4.89
CA ASN A 356 -24.16 -15.57 -5.98
C ASN A 356 -23.41 -14.94 -7.15
N ALA A 357 -22.50 -15.70 -7.76
CA ALA A 357 -21.71 -15.31 -8.93
C ALA A 357 -22.05 -16.22 -10.10
N ALA A 358 -22.64 -15.68 -11.16
CA ALA A 358 -23.08 -16.47 -12.31
C ALA A 358 -21.89 -16.92 -13.19
N LYS A 359 -20.81 -16.15 -13.23
CA LYS A 359 -19.60 -16.42 -14.02
C LYS A 359 -18.39 -16.77 -13.15
N GLY A 360 -18.24 -16.15 -11.99
CA GLY A 360 -17.13 -16.47 -11.10
C GLY A 360 -16.86 -15.44 -10.00
N VAL A 361 -15.89 -15.80 -9.17
CA VAL A 361 -15.39 -14.99 -8.05
C VAL A 361 -13.93 -14.63 -8.30
N ILE A 362 -13.59 -13.35 -8.13
CA ILE A 362 -12.21 -12.85 -8.21
C ILE A 362 -11.72 -12.50 -6.80
N LEU A 363 -10.68 -13.18 -6.32
CA LEU A 363 -10.04 -12.88 -5.06
C LEU A 363 -8.94 -11.83 -5.25
N ALA A 364 -9.12 -10.66 -4.65
CA ALA A 364 -8.21 -9.51 -4.71
C ALA A 364 -7.98 -8.91 -3.31
N THR A 365 -7.90 -9.79 -2.29
CA THR A 365 -7.91 -9.43 -0.87
C THR A 365 -6.58 -8.92 -0.34
N GLY A 366 -5.54 -8.87 -1.20
CA GLY A 366 -4.17 -8.60 -0.79
C GLY A 366 -3.52 -9.78 -0.07
N GLY A 367 -2.31 -9.55 0.43
CA GLY A 367 -1.56 -10.54 1.18
C GLY A 367 -1.92 -10.59 2.67
N PHE A 368 -1.02 -11.15 3.47
CA PHE A 368 -1.21 -11.32 4.92
C PHE A 368 -0.21 -10.50 5.78
N GLY A 369 0.51 -9.55 5.17
CA GLY A 369 1.53 -8.74 5.86
C GLY A 369 0.99 -7.81 6.96
N GLY A 370 -0.32 -7.66 7.10
CA GLY A 370 -0.99 -6.94 8.19
C GLY A 370 -1.21 -7.80 9.45
N ASP A 371 -1.14 -9.11 9.33
CA ASP A 371 -1.23 -10.08 10.42
C ASP A 371 0.19 -10.55 10.83
N LEU A 372 0.83 -9.80 11.74
CA LEU A 372 2.19 -10.09 12.17
C LEU A 372 2.32 -11.41 12.94
N ASP A 373 1.24 -11.92 13.52
CA ASP A 373 1.25 -13.23 14.18
C ASP A 373 1.31 -14.34 13.14
N LYS A 374 0.50 -14.24 12.08
CA LYS A 374 0.56 -15.16 10.94
C LYS A 374 1.91 -15.08 10.20
N VAL A 375 2.45 -13.89 10.03
CA VAL A 375 3.80 -13.68 9.46
C VAL A 375 4.85 -14.44 10.27
N ARG A 376 4.84 -14.34 11.61
CA ARG A 376 5.79 -15.03 12.49
C ARG A 376 5.54 -16.55 12.60
N GLU A 377 4.29 -16.98 12.47
CA GLU A 377 3.96 -18.41 12.37
C GLU A 377 4.65 -19.05 11.14
N ILE A 378 4.66 -18.33 10.01
CA ILE A 378 5.27 -18.80 8.75
C ILE A 378 6.79 -18.54 8.74
N ARG A 379 7.25 -17.39 9.23
CA ARG A 379 8.64 -16.94 9.26
C ARG A 379 9.10 -16.64 10.68
N SER A 380 9.47 -17.66 11.42
CA SER A 380 9.88 -17.54 12.84
C SER A 380 11.20 -16.79 13.08
N ASP A 381 11.95 -16.49 12.01
CA ASP A 381 13.18 -15.67 12.05
C ASP A 381 12.88 -14.15 12.07
N ILE A 382 11.63 -13.74 11.82
CA ILE A 382 11.22 -12.33 11.88
C ILE A 382 11.09 -11.89 13.34
N PRO A 383 11.79 -10.79 13.75
CA PRO A 383 11.79 -10.33 15.14
C PRO A 383 10.39 -9.95 15.66
N GLU A 384 10.14 -10.16 16.95
CA GLU A 384 8.87 -9.74 17.60
C GLU A 384 8.63 -8.24 17.51
N THR A 385 9.70 -7.44 17.47
CA THR A 385 9.64 -5.98 17.39
C THR A 385 9.40 -5.44 15.98
N ILE A 386 9.34 -6.32 14.96
CA ILE A 386 9.12 -5.92 13.58
C ILE A 386 7.79 -5.16 13.45
N LYS A 387 7.79 -4.13 12.61
CA LYS A 387 6.60 -3.39 12.23
C LYS A 387 6.15 -3.80 10.84
N THR A 388 5.03 -3.27 10.38
CA THR A 388 4.53 -3.51 9.03
C THR A 388 4.15 -2.22 8.32
N THR A 389 4.37 -2.18 7.01
CA THR A 389 3.86 -1.12 6.14
C THR A 389 2.43 -1.41 5.67
N SER A 390 1.98 -2.65 5.83
CA SER A 390 0.68 -3.10 5.34
C SER A 390 -0.48 -2.56 6.19
N SER A 391 -1.65 -2.46 5.58
CA SER A 391 -2.89 -2.24 6.30
C SER A 391 -3.17 -3.41 7.26
N SER A 392 -3.65 -3.12 8.47
CA SER A 392 -4.15 -4.15 9.39
C SER A 392 -5.30 -4.98 8.81
N ALA A 393 -5.92 -4.50 7.74
CA ALA A 393 -6.93 -5.24 6.99
C ALA A 393 -6.33 -6.30 6.03
N CYS A 394 -5.02 -6.30 5.75
CA CYS A 394 -4.39 -7.31 4.88
C CYS A 394 -4.00 -8.55 5.68
N THR A 395 -4.96 -9.44 5.90
CA THR A 395 -4.88 -10.63 6.77
C THR A 395 -4.95 -11.96 6.01
N GLY A 396 -4.84 -11.93 4.67
CA GLY A 396 -4.82 -13.14 3.81
C GLY A 396 -6.16 -13.82 3.63
N ASP A 397 -7.27 -13.16 3.92
CA ASP A 397 -8.60 -13.78 3.94
C ASP A 397 -8.91 -14.60 2.68
N GLY A 398 -8.64 -14.05 1.48
CA GLY A 398 -8.87 -14.77 0.22
C GLY A 398 -7.99 -16.00 0.04
N ILE A 399 -6.74 -15.94 0.52
CA ILE A 399 -5.83 -17.08 0.46
C ILE A 399 -6.40 -18.23 1.32
N TRP A 400 -6.79 -17.92 2.56
CA TRP A 400 -7.29 -18.93 3.49
C TRP A 400 -8.65 -19.49 3.06
N MET A 401 -9.54 -18.65 2.51
CA MET A 401 -10.84 -19.11 1.94
C MET A 401 -10.63 -20.06 0.76
N ALA A 402 -9.70 -19.76 -0.13
CA ALA A 402 -9.42 -20.60 -1.28
C ALA A 402 -8.75 -21.93 -0.88
N GLN A 403 -7.81 -21.90 0.06
CA GLN A 403 -7.21 -23.14 0.60
C GLN A 403 -8.26 -24.07 1.25
N ALA A 404 -9.30 -23.51 1.88
CA ALA A 404 -10.37 -24.29 2.49
C ALA A 404 -11.16 -25.13 1.47
N ILE A 405 -11.14 -24.77 0.19
CA ILE A 405 -11.75 -25.52 -0.92
C ILE A 405 -10.73 -26.26 -1.78
N GLY A 406 -9.47 -26.36 -1.34
CA GLY A 406 -8.40 -27.14 -1.98
C GLY A 406 -7.52 -26.35 -2.96
N ALA A 407 -7.56 -25.01 -2.98
CA ALA A 407 -6.64 -24.21 -3.80
C ALA A 407 -5.19 -24.36 -3.33
N GLU A 408 -4.26 -24.41 -4.27
CA GLU A 408 -2.82 -24.42 -4.01
C GLU A 408 -2.32 -23.02 -3.68
N ALA A 409 -1.70 -22.84 -2.51
CA ALA A 409 -0.95 -21.64 -2.16
C ALA A 409 0.54 -21.97 -2.13
N ILE A 410 1.36 -21.12 -2.76
CA ILE A 410 2.79 -21.31 -2.95
C ILE A 410 3.59 -20.16 -2.36
N ASP A 411 4.85 -20.38 -2.05
CA ASP A 411 5.84 -19.37 -1.65
C ASP A 411 5.42 -18.52 -0.43
N LEU A 412 4.58 -19.04 0.47
CA LEU A 412 4.05 -18.28 1.61
C LEU A 412 5.15 -17.79 2.58
N ASP A 413 6.30 -18.46 2.61
CA ASP A 413 7.47 -18.08 3.38
C ASP A 413 8.29 -16.95 2.73
N GLN A 414 8.00 -16.61 1.48
CA GLN A 414 8.64 -15.50 0.79
C GLN A 414 7.99 -14.18 1.19
N ILE A 415 8.55 -13.54 2.22
CA ILE A 415 8.04 -12.29 2.80
C ILE A 415 9.11 -11.21 2.67
N GLN A 416 8.79 -10.16 1.93
CA GLN A 416 9.69 -9.02 1.73
C GLN A 416 9.68 -8.07 2.93
N LEU A 417 10.86 -7.71 3.38
CA LEU A 417 11.07 -6.62 4.31
C LEU A 417 11.40 -5.33 3.54
N TYR A 418 10.64 -4.27 3.75
CA TYR A 418 10.99 -2.95 3.23
C TYR A 418 12.08 -2.34 4.09
N PRO A 419 13.28 -2.06 3.52
CA PRO A 419 14.46 -1.69 4.30
C PRO A 419 14.37 -0.31 4.94
N LEU A 420 13.52 0.57 4.39
CA LEU A 420 13.49 2.00 4.68
C LEU A 420 12.12 2.46 5.20
N ALA A 421 11.43 1.62 5.94
CA ALA A 421 10.21 2.02 6.65
C ALA A 421 10.56 2.99 7.79
N SER A 422 9.62 3.83 8.18
CA SER A 422 9.78 4.72 9.33
C SER A 422 10.09 3.93 10.60
N ALA A 423 11.17 4.26 11.27
CA ALA A 423 11.54 3.64 12.55
C ALA A 423 10.49 3.94 13.65
N VAL A 424 9.66 4.98 13.47
CA VAL A 424 8.64 5.39 14.44
C VAL A 424 7.40 4.49 14.38
N ASP A 425 6.81 4.32 13.17
CA ASP A 425 5.51 3.67 12.99
C ASP A 425 5.51 2.51 11.99
N GLY A 426 6.63 2.22 11.34
CA GLY A 426 6.75 1.17 10.31
C GLY A 426 6.18 1.54 8.95
N SER A 427 5.65 2.75 8.76
CA SER A 427 5.06 3.17 7.49
C SER A 427 6.10 3.51 6.43
N THR A 428 5.68 3.61 5.16
CA THR A 428 6.51 4.10 4.05
C THR A 428 6.61 5.64 4.00
N GLY A 429 5.93 6.35 4.90
CA GLY A 429 5.83 7.81 4.92
C GLY A 429 7.09 8.55 5.40
N TYR A 430 7.02 9.88 5.33
CA TYR A 430 7.92 10.87 5.95
C TYR A 430 9.29 11.09 5.34
N ALA A 431 9.69 10.53 4.19
CA ALA A 431 11.07 10.72 3.84
C ALA A 431 11.44 10.75 2.38
N MET A 432 12.52 11.46 2.15
CA MET A 432 13.37 11.41 0.99
C MET A 432 14.30 10.19 1.15
N VAL A 433 13.83 9.01 0.76
CA VAL A 433 14.56 7.76 0.98
C VAL A 433 14.98 7.07 -0.32
N GLY A 434 14.64 7.67 -1.46
CA GLY A 434 14.97 7.09 -2.76
C GLY A 434 16.47 6.94 -2.96
N PRO A 435 16.93 5.90 -3.66
CA PRO A 435 18.34 5.71 -3.95
C PRO A 435 18.92 6.82 -4.85
N THR A 436 18.05 7.62 -5.48
CA THR A 436 18.45 8.75 -6.32
C THR A 436 18.38 10.12 -5.60
N THR A 437 18.03 10.13 -4.31
CA THR A 437 17.78 11.36 -3.53
C THR A 437 18.35 11.35 -2.11
N ALA A 438 18.91 10.23 -1.66
CA ALA A 438 19.46 10.10 -0.32
C ALA A 438 20.67 9.18 -0.26
N MET A 439 21.54 9.44 0.71
CA MET A 439 22.64 8.59 1.14
C MET A 439 22.22 7.84 2.40
N TYR A 440 22.62 6.56 2.56
CA TYR A 440 22.28 5.75 3.72
C TYR A 440 23.46 5.58 4.66
N VAL A 441 23.29 5.97 5.92
CA VAL A 441 24.32 5.85 6.95
C VAL A 441 23.82 5.06 8.17
N ASN A 442 24.77 4.42 8.87
CA ASN A 442 24.54 3.76 10.14
C ASN A 442 24.51 4.79 11.31
N ALA A 443 24.35 4.31 12.53
CA ALA A 443 24.33 5.15 13.74
C ALA A 443 25.66 5.86 14.05
N LYS A 444 26.75 5.55 13.32
CA LYS A 444 28.03 6.24 13.44
C LYS A 444 28.22 7.35 12.40
N GLY A 445 27.30 7.48 11.44
CA GLY A 445 27.42 8.41 10.31
C GLY A 445 28.19 7.85 9.12
N GLU A 446 28.45 6.55 9.07
CA GLU A 446 29.20 5.88 8.00
C GLU A 446 28.24 5.25 6.98
N ARG A 447 28.51 5.38 5.67
CA ARG A 447 27.84 4.57 4.64
C ARG A 447 28.15 3.09 4.88
N TYR A 448 27.19 2.21 4.59
CA TYR A 448 27.33 0.80 4.91
C TYR A 448 26.87 -0.13 3.77
N VAL A 449 26.31 0.40 2.68
CA VAL A 449 25.75 -0.40 1.58
C VAL A 449 25.66 0.43 0.29
N ASN A 450 25.56 -0.25 -0.85
CA ASN A 450 25.14 0.35 -2.11
C ASN A 450 23.64 0.62 -2.07
N GLU A 451 23.22 1.85 -2.15
CA GLU A 451 21.83 2.27 -2.08
C GLU A 451 20.97 1.80 -3.28
N ASN A 452 21.62 1.34 -4.37
CA ASN A 452 20.94 0.79 -5.54
C ASN A 452 20.60 -0.71 -5.41
N GLU A 453 20.93 -1.35 -4.31
CA GLU A 453 20.74 -2.78 -4.11
C GLU A 453 19.27 -3.22 -3.97
N ARG A 454 19.08 -4.51 -4.06
CA ARG A 454 17.82 -5.22 -3.79
C ARG A 454 17.34 -4.94 -2.35
N ARG A 455 16.04 -5.00 -2.13
CA ARG A 455 15.44 -4.73 -0.81
C ARG A 455 15.86 -5.70 0.28
N ASP A 456 16.00 -6.98 -0.04
CA ASP A 456 16.49 -8.00 0.88
C ASP A 456 17.93 -7.74 1.32
N VAL A 457 18.82 -7.36 0.38
CA VAL A 457 20.20 -6.96 0.67
C VAL A 457 20.23 -5.73 1.57
N LEU A 458 19.42 -4.70 1.24
CA LEU A 458 19.33 -3.47 2.04
C LEU A 458 18.79 -3.74 3.44
N ALA A 459 17.77 -4.61 3.58
CA ALA A 459 17.20 -4.97 4.87
C ALA A 459 18.19 -5.76 5.74
N ALA A 460 18.87 -6.75 5.15
CA ALA A 460 19.91 -7.52 5.84
C ALA A 460 21.07 -6.62 6.28
N ALA A 461 21.52 -5.69 5.40
CA ALA A 461 22.56 -4.73 5.74
C ALA A 461 22.14 -3.80 6.89
N ALA A 462 20.87 -3.32 6.91
CA ALA A 462 20.35 -2.50 7.99
C ALA A 462 20.30 -3.27 9.32
N PHE A 463 19.85 -4.53 9.33
CA PHE A 463 19.89 -5.36 10.55
C PHE A 463 21.32 -5.57 11.06
N ALA A 464 22.30 -5.72 10.16
CA ALA A 464 23.71 -5.82 10.55
C ALA A 464 24.25 -4.53 11.19
N GLN A 465 23.59 -3.39 10.98
CA GLN A 465 23.88 -2.10 11.66
C GLN A 465 23.08 -1.88 12.95
N GLY A 466 22.28 -2.87 13.40
CA GLY A 466 21.42 -2.75 14.59
C GLY A 466 19.96 -2.40 14.29
N GLY A 467 19.56 -2.41 13.03
CA GLY A 467 18.18 -2.28 12.57
C GLY A 467 17.72 -0.84 12.30
N VAL A 468 18.23 0.15 13.00
CA VAL A 468 17.95 1.57 12.70
C VAL A 468 19.11 2.18 11.94
N ILE A 469 18.79 2.76 10.79
CA ILE A 469 19.72 3.49 9.92
C ILE A 469 19.15 4.88 9.61
N TYR A 470 19.91 5.74 8.97
CA TYR A 470 19.48 7.09 8.63
C TYR A 470 19.65 7.35 7.14
N CYS A 471 18.60 7.91 6.52
CA CYS A 471 18.66 8.47 5.18
C CYS A 471 19.02 9.95 5.30
N ILE A 472 20.16 10.35 4.73
CA ILE A 472 20.66 11.72 4.73
C ILE A 472 20.38 12.35 3.38
N SER A 473 19.80 13.54 3.37
CA SER A 473 19.47 14.32 2.18
C SER A 473 19.59 15.82 2.46
N ASP A 474 19.43 16.61 1.43
CA ASP A 474 19.49 18.07 1.51
C ASP A 474 18.17 18.75 1.11
N SER A 475 18.15 20.09 1.14
CA SER A 475 16.95 20.88 0.82
C SER A 475 16.51 20.72 -0.65
N VAL A 476 17.43 20.46 -1.57
CA VAL A 476 17.12 20.26 -3.00
C VAL A 476 16.35 18.96 -3.18
N ALA A 477 16.83 17.88 -2.55
CA ALA A 477 16.12 16.60 -2.54
C ALA A 477 14.76 16.72 -1.86
N ALA A 478 14.65 17.44 -0.75
CA ALA A 478 13.40 17.66 -0.01
C ALA A 478 12.33 18.34 -0.87
N GLN A 479 12.68 19.44 -1.52
CA GLN A 479 11.76 20.23 -2.34
C GLN A 479 11.30 19.51 -3.62
N ASN A 480 12.15 18.65 -4.18
CA ASN A 480 11.86 17.97 -5.46
C ASN A 480 11.16 16.61 -5.30
N THR A 481 11.09 16.05 -4.08
CA THR A 481 10.56 14.70 -3.86
C THR A 481 9.32 14.64 -2.98
N ARG A 482 9.03 15.69 -2.21
CA ARG A 482 7.90 15.76 -1.28
C ARG A 482 7.41 17.18 -1.10
N ASP A 483 6.15 17.32 -0.65
CA ASP A 483 5.66 18.56 -0.09
C ASP A 483 6.51 18.91 1.15
N ILE A 484 7.10 20.09 1.12
CA ILE A 484 8.00 20.56 2.18
C ILE A 484 7.28 20.72 3.52
N ASP A 485 5.98 21.00 3.51
CA ASP A 485 5.20 21.11 4.74
C ASP A 485 5.04 19.74 5.42
N VAL A 486 4.89 18.66 4.65
CA VAL A 486 4.88 17.28 5.18
C VAL A 486 6.24 16.92 5.79
N VAL A 487 7.34 17.37 5.18
CA VAL A 487 8.70 17.13 5.73
C VAL A 487 8.91 17.92 7.02
N ASN A 488 8.51 19.20 7.06
CA ASN A 488 8.60 20.03 8.25
C ASN A 488 7.75 19.46 9.38
N TYR A 489 6.54 19.02 9.09
CA TYR A 489 5.67 18.36 10.07
C TYR A 489 6.31 17.07 10.62
N ALA A 490 6.96 16.26 9.78
CA ALA A 490 7.69 15.08 10.24
C ALA A 490 8.83 15.43 11.21
N VAL A 491 9.48 16.58 11.00
CA VAL A 491 10.51 17.10 11.92
C VAL A 491 9.86 17.51 13.27
N GLU A 492 8.75 18.22 13.24
CA GLU A 492 8.01 18.61 14.44
C GLU A 492 7.54 17.41 15.27
N GLN A 493 7.16 16.32 14.60
CA GLN A 493 6.76 15.06 15.23
C GLN A 493 7.94 14.16 15.66
N GLY A 494 9.19 14.58 15.44
CA GLY A 494 10.37 13.76 15.75
C GLY A 494 10.55 12.54 14.83
N ALA A 495 9.85 12.49 13.70
CA ALA A 495 9.97 11.43 12.70
C ALA A 495 11.08 11.72 11.67
N ALA A 496 11.61 12.93 11.66
CA ALA A 496 12.78 13.36 10.89
C ALA A 496 13.56 14.41 11.68
N TYR A 497 14.77 14.69 11.24
CA TYR A 497 15.67 15.71 11.81
C TYR A 497 16.01 16.74 10.74
N ARG A 498 16.23 17.98 11.16
CA ARG A 498 16.61 19.10 10.30
C ARG A 498 17.68 19.95 10.99
N ALA A 499 18.73 20.32 10.26
CA ALA A 499 19.77 21.22 10.73
C ALA A 499 20.27 22.11 9.61
N ASP A 500 20.88 23.25 9.95
CA ASP A 500 21.46 24.17 8.99
C ASP A 500 22.92 23.79 8.61
N THR A 501 23.54 22.90 9.41
CA THR A 501 24.85 22.32 9.12
C THR A 501 24.85 20.81 9.30
N LEU A 502 25.80 20.10 8.67
CA LEU A 502 25.96 18.65 8.85
C LEU A 502 26.45 18.32 10.26
N GLU A 503 27.26 19.20 10.86
CA GLU A 503 27.75 19.06 12.21
C GLU A 503 26.58 19.09 13.23
N GLU A 504 25.70 20.06 13.11
CA GLU A 504 24.50 20.15 13.95
C GLU A 504 23.57 18.94 13.75
N LEU A 505 23.43 18.47 12.50
CA LEU A 505 22.64 17.27 12.20
C LEU A 505 23.24 16.03 12.89
N ALA A 506 24.57 15.88 12.82
CA ALA A 506 25.28 14.78 13.47
C ALA A 506 25.09 14.81 14.99
N GLU A 507 25.22 16.01 15.62
CA GLU A 507 25.01 16.18 17.06
C GLU A 507 23.57 15.79 17.49
N GLN A 508 22.54 16.21 16.72
CA GLN A 508 21.14 15.81 16.96
C GLN A 508 20.94 14.28 16.90
N LEU A 509 21.69 13.60 16.05
CA LEU A 509 21.63 12.14 15.87
C LEU A 509 22.55 11.37 16.83
N GLY A 510 23.37 12.06 17.62
CA GLY A 510 24.36 11.45 18.50
C GLY A 510 25.54 10.82 17.75
N MET A 511 25.82 11.30 16.54
CA MET A 511 26.96 10.89 15.69
C MET A 511 28.17 11.78 15.92
N ASP A 512 29.36 11.31 15.57
CA ASP A 512 30.55 12.14 15.48
C ASP A 512 30.44 13.09 14.26
N PRO A 513 30.42 14.42 14.46
CA PRO A 513 30.28 15.38 13.36
C PRO A 513 31.36 15.22 12.29
N ALA A 514 32.60 14.93 12.68
CA ALA A 514 33.71 14.77 11.72
C ALA A 514 33.49 13.54 10.82
N VAL A 515 32.92 12.47 11.35
CA VAL A 515 32.62 11.25 10.58
C VAL A 515 31.51 11.52 9.56
N LEU A 516 30.38 12.14 9.96
CA LEU A 516 29.28 12.42 9.03
C LEU A 516 29.71 13.37 7.92
N VAL A 517 30.43 14.46 8.25
CA VAL A 517 30.92 15.44 7.27
C VAL A 517 31.88 14.77 6.27
N ASP A 518 32.84 13.95 6.73
CA ASP A 518 33.76 13.23 5.85
C ASP A 518 33.03 12.25 4.93
N THR A 519 32.05 11.51 5.49
CA THR A 519 31.20 10.57 4.73
C THR A 519 30.42 11.30 3.62
N VAL A 520 29.80 12.45 3.91
CA VAL A 520 29.06 13.25 2.92
C VAL A 520 30.00 13.80 1.84
N ASN A 521 31.16 14.36 2.22
CA ASN A 521 32.14 14.88 1.26
C ASN A 521 32.62 13.79 0.31
N LYS A 522 32.92 12.61 0.84
CA LYS A 522 33.35 11.45 0.07
C LYS A 522 32.23 10.97 -0.88
N PHE A 523 31.00 10.87 -0.38
CA PHE A 523 29.85 10.51 -1.20
C PHE A 523 29.62 11.50 -2.34
N ASN A 524 29.64 12.81 -2.07
CA ASN A 524 29.48 13.85 -3.10
C ASN A 524 30.54 13.74 -4.18
N SER A 525 31.80 13.42 -3.81
CA SER A 525 32.89 13.20 -4.79
C SER A 525 32.62 12.01 -5.70
N TYR A 526 31.96 10.95 -5.20
CA TYR A 526 31.58 9.79 -5.99
C TYR A 526 30.41 10.11 -6.94
N VAL A 527 29.48 10.95 -6.49
CA VAL A 527 28.40 11.45 -7.36
C VAL A 527 28.97 12.27 -8.51
N ASP A 528 29.90 13.18 -8.23
CA ASP A 528 30.57 13.98 -9.28
C ASP A 528 31.36 13.10 -10.27
N ALA A 529 32.05 12.08 -9.77
CA ALA A 529 32.82 11.15 -10.58
C ALA A 529 31.96 10.11 -11.33
N GLN A 530 30.66 10.00 -11.01
CA GLN A 530 29.77 8.90 -11.45
C GLN A 530 30.40 7.52 -11.22
N SER A 531 31.12 7.38 -10.09
CA SER A 531 31.88 6.17 -9.73
C SER A 531 31.95 6.03 -8.21
N ASP A 532 31.57 4.89 -7.68
CA ASP A 532 31.57 4.57 -6.25
C ASP A 532 32.49 3.35 -6.00
N PRO A 533 33.77 3.59 -5.66
CA PRO A 533 34.72 2.50 -5.39
C PRO A 533 34.46 1.76 -4.09
N ASP A 534 33.66 2.31 -3.15
CA ASP A 534 33.40 1.68 -1.86
C ASP A 534 32.32 0.60 -1.97
N PHE A 535 31.22 0.90 -2.68
CA PHE A 535 30.04 0.04 -2.71
C PHE A 535 29.55 -0.28 -4.12
N GLY A 536 30.15 0.29 -5.18
CA GLY A 536 29.84 -0.06 -6.56
C GLY A 536 28.51 0.50 -7.08
N ARG A 537 28.08 1.67 -6.57
CA ARG A 537 26.88 2.35 -7.05
C ARG A 537 26.96 2.65 -8.54
N THR A 538 25.90 2.40 -9.30
CA THR A 538 25.86 2.56 -10.77
C THR A 538 24.82 3.56 -11.26
N ILE A 539 23.82 3.91 -10.44
CA ILE A 539 22.72 4.82 -10.81
C ILE A 539 22.76 6.06 -9.91
N TYR A 540 22.85 7.21 -10.54
CA TYR A 540 22.95 8.51 -9.90
C TYR A 540 21.80 9.40 -10.34
N GLY A 541 21.09 10.01 -9.38
CA GLY A 541 20.02 10.97 -9.65
C GLY A 541 20.54 12.40 -9.77
N PRO A 542 19.79 13.30 -10.39
CA PRO A 542 20.20 14.70 -10.56
C PRO A 542 20.29 15.49 -9.23
N ASN A 543 19.57 15.06 -8.20
CA ASN A 543 19.46 15.72 -6.89
C ASN A 543 20.01 14.85 -5.77
N LEU A 544 21.07 14.08 -6.04
CA LEU A 544 21.58 13.08 -5.11
C LEU A 544 22.63 13.66 -4.15
N LYS A 545 23.34 14.72 -4.54
CA LYS A 545 24.35 15.34 -3.68
C LYS A 545 23.71 15.90 -2.41
N VAL A 546 24.45 15.86 -1.33
CA VAL A 546 24.09 16.43 -0.03
C VAL A 546 24.99 17.65 0.20
N GLU A 547 24.59 18.81 -0.34
CA GLU A 547 25.46 20.00 -0.34
C GLU A 547 24.71 21.32 -0.03
N THR A 548 23.38 21.33 -0.04
CA THR A 548 22.57 22.54 0.11
C THR A 548 21.74 22.51 1.39
N ALA A 549 22.06 23.39 2.33
CA ALA A 549 21.29 23.51 3.59
C ALA A 549 19.82 23.95 3.34
N PRO A 550 18.89 23.64 4.25
CA PRO A 550 19.05 22.75 5.40
C PRO A 550 19.23 21.29 5.00
N PHE A 551 19.88 20.54 5.90
CA PHE A 551 20.11 19.10 5.77
C PHE A 551 19.04 18.34 6.58
N TYR A 552 18.71 17.15 6.11
CA TYR A 552 17.69 16.30 6.72
C TYR A 552 18.21 14.89 6.98
N ALA A 553 17.73 14.30 8.08
CA ALA A 553 17.92 12.89 8.37
C ALA A 553 16.60 12.23 8.73
N SER A 554 16.37 11.04 8.19
CA SER A 554 15.20 10.22 8.50
C SER A 554 15.63 8.89 9.11
N PRO A 555 15.23 8.57 10.35
CA PRO A 555 15.48 7.26 10.94
C PRO A 555 14.61 6.19 10.26
N ARG A 556 15.24 5.11 9.80
CA ARG A 556 14.60 4.04 9.05
C ARG A 556 14.92 2.68 9.65
N SER A 557 14.00 1.73 9.49
CA SER A 557 14.16 0.36 9.96
C SER A 557 13.42 -0.60 9.03
N PRO A 558 13.94 -1.84 8.81
CA PRO A 558 13.21 -2.84 8.06
C PRO A 558 11.85 -3.15 8.69
N SER A 559 10.82 -3.29 7.85
CA SER A 559 9.45 -3.64 8.26
C SER A 559 8.84 -4.61 7.27
N VAL A 560 7.93 -5.48 7.72
CA VAL A 560 7.14 -6.35 6.84
C VAL A 560 6.43 -5.49 5.80
N HIS A 561 6.48 -5.90 4.53
CA HIS A 561 6.01 -5.03 3.45
C HIS A 561 5.12 -5.73 2.43
N HIS A 562 5.56 -6.88 1.91
CA HIS A 562 4.87 -7.59 0.84
C HIS A 562 5.01 -9.08 1.05
N THR A 563 3.93 -9.82 0.94
CA THR A 563 3.96 -11.27 0.88
C THR A 563 4.01 -11.68 -0.58
N MET A 564 5.14 -12.30 -1.03
CA MET A 564 5.30 -12.71 -2.43
C MET A 564 4.59 -14.01 -2.73
N GLY A 565 4.27 -14.79 -1.70
CA GLY A 565 3.48 -16.01 -1.79
C GLY A 565 1.99 -15.77 -1.70
N GLY A 566 1.23 -16.70 -2.25
CA GLY A 566 -0.23 -16.66 -2.30
C GLY A 566 -0.78 -17.77 -3.20
N LEU A 567 -1.97 -17.58 -3.73
CA LEU A 567 -2.63 -18.56 -4.60
C LEU A 567 -1.85 -18.73 -5.91
N LYS A 568 -1.68 -19.97 -6.33
CA LYS A 568 -1.06 -20.30 -7.62
C LYS A 568 -2.03 -20.02 -8.75
N ILE A 569 -1.57 -19.21 -9.71
CA ILE A 569 -2.35 -18.83 -10.89
C ILE A 569 -1.59 -19.07 -12.19
N ASP A 570 -2.32 -19.02 -13.30
CA ASP A 570 -1.74 -18.88 -14.65
C ASP A 570 -1.78 -17.43 -15.16
N GLY A 571 -1.33 -17.19 -16.40
CA GLY A 571 -1.35 -15.87 -17.03
C GLY A 571 -2.75 -15.28 -17.28
N GLN A 572 -3.79 -16.11 -17.21
CA GLN A 572 -5.20 -15.69 -17.30
C GLN A 572 -5.88 -15.61 -15.92
N THR A 573 -5.11 -15.74 -14.84
CA THR A 573 -5.53 -15.59 -13.44
C THR A 573 -6.39 -16.70 -12.86
N HIS A 574 -6.50 -17.84 -13.55
CA HIS A 574 -7.18 -19.01 -13.00
C HIS A 574 -6.44 -19.55 -11.78
N VAL A 575 -7.16 -19.91 -10.73
CA VAL A 575 -6.60 -20.50 -9.52
C VAL A 575 -6.51 -22.01 -9.66
N TYR A 576 -5.35 -22.58 -9.30
CA TYR A 576 -5.10 -24.02 -9.32
C TYR A 576 -5.42 -24.67 -7.96
N ASN A 577 -5.91 -25.91 -8.01
CA ASN A 577 -5.98 -26.79 -6.83
C ASN A 577 -4.63 -27.50 -6.59
N THR A 578 -4.52 -28.23 -5.48
CA THR A 578 -3.32 -28.99 -5.12
C THR A 578 -3.01 -30.17 -6.06
N ASP A 579 -3.94 -30.57 -6.91
CA ASP A 579 -3.75 -31.60 -7.94
C ASP A 579 -3.26 -31.00 -9.28
N GLY A 580 -3.10 -29.69 -9.36
CA GLY A 580 -2.65 -28.95 -10.54
C GLY A 580 -3.75 -28.69 -11.56
N GLU A 581 -5.02 -28.76 -11.17
CA GLU A 581 -6.17 -28.49 -12.02
C GLU A 581 -6.75 -27.11 -11.68
N ILE A 582 -7.36 -26.45 -12.68
CA ILE A 582 -8.05 -25.16 -12.48
C ILE A 582 -9.32 -25.37 -11.66
N ILE A 583 -9.50 -24.54 -10.62
CA ILE A 583 -10.78 -24.44 -9.89
C ILE A 583 -11.72 -23.56 -10.71
N LYS A 584 -12.71 -24.18 -11.34
CA LYS A 584 -13.65 -23.48 -12.22
C LYS A 584 -14.39 -22.36 -11.47
N GLY A 585 -14.50 -21.19 -12.11
CA GLY A 585 -15.19 -20.03 -11.54
C GLY A 585 -14.41 -19.31 -10.43
N LEU A 586 -13.12 -19.63 -10.24
CA LEU A 586 -12.25 -18.96 -9.28
C LEU A 586 -11.05 -18.33 -9.95
N TYR A 587 -10.89 -17.02 -9.74
CA TYR A 587 -9.78 -16.21 -10.25
C TYR A 587 -9.12 -15.46 -9.07
N ALA A 588 -7.86 -15.07 -9.23
CA ALA A 588 -7.18 -14.26 -8.22
C ALA A 588 -6.18 -13.29 -8.85
N ALA A 589 -5.95 -12.13 -8.21
CA ALA A 589 -5.05 -11.11 -8.71
C ALA A 589 -4.37 -10.30 -7.60
N GLY A 590 -3.19 -9.75 -7.91
CA GLY A 590 -2.38 -8.93 -7.02
C GLY A 590 -1.76 -9.73 -5.88
N GLU A 591 -1.50 -9.08 -4.75
CA GLU A 591 -0.79 -9.68 -3.59
C GLU A 591 -1.49 -10.92 -2.98
N THR A 592 -2.69 -11.26 -3.41
CA THR A 592 -3.39 -12.52 -3.07
C THR A 592 -2.74 -13.73 -3.75
N THR A 593 -1.96 -13.51 -4.82
CA THR A 593 -1.36 -14.55 -5.65
C THR A 593 0.13 -14.74 -5.37
N GLY A 594 0.65 -15.92 -5.69
CA GLY A 594 2.07 -16.27 -5.60
C GLY A 594 2.68 -16.58 -6.97
N GLY A 595 4.01 -16.76 -6.98
CA GLY A 595 4.75 -17.21 -8.16
C GLY A 595 5.23 -16.11 -9.11
N LEU A 596 4.90 -14.84 -8.90
CA LEU A 596 5.40 -13.75 -9.75
C LEU A 596 6.77 -13.25 -9.31
N HIS A 597 6.98 -13.07 -8.01
CA HIS A 597 8.09 -12.28 -7.50
C HIS A 597 9.27 -13.10 -6.99
N GLY A 598 9.13 -14.41 -6.86
CA GLY A 598 10.16 -15.27 -6.26
C GLY A 598 10.51 -14.86 -4.84
N SER A 599 11.80 -14.92 -4.48
CA SER A 599 12.28 -14.61 -3.12
C SER A 599 12.33 -13.12 -2.80
N ASN A 600 12.36 -12.24 -3.82
CA ASN A 600 12.47 -10.80 -3.65
C ASN A 600 11.78 -10.04 -4.79
N ARG A 601 10.77 -9.26 -4.44
CA ARG A 601 10.02 -8.41 -5.38
C ARG A 601 10.79 -7.14 -5.70
N LEU A 602 11.00 -6.85 -6.98
CA LEU A 602 11.54 -5.58 -7.42
C LEU A 602 10.63 -4.40 -7.03
N GLY A 603 11.25 -3.31 -6.58
CA GLY A 603 10.50 -2.08 -6.24
C GLY A 603 9.69 -1.59 -7.43
N GLY A 604 8.42 -1.21 -7.20
CA GLY A 604 7.50 -0.76 -8.26
C GLY A 604 6.67 -1.87 -8.93
N ASN A 605 7.07 -3.14 -8.83
CA ASN A 605 6.33 -4.24 -9.47
C ASN A 605 4.97 -4.53 -8.80
N ALA A 606 4.78 -4.28 -7.50
CA ALA A 606 3.54 -4.64 -6.81
C ALA A 606 2.30 -3.87 -7.31
N VAL A 607 2.43 -2.58 -7.61
CA VAL A 607 1.31 -1.76 -8.10
C VAL A 607 0.98 -2.14 -9.54
N SER A 608 2.02 -2.33 -10.37
CA SER A 608 1.81 -2.73 -11.76
C SER A 608 1.29 -4.17 -11.87
N ASP A 609 1.74 -5.10 -11.04
CA ASP A 609 1.19 -6.46 -10.90
C ASP A 609 -0.30 -6.42 -10.55
N ALA A 610 -0.64 -5.76 -9.44
CA ALA A 610 -2.02 -5.71 -8.94
C ALA A 610 -3.00 -5.16 -9.99
N LEU A 611 -2.62 -4.07 -10.68
CA LEU A 611 -3.48 -3.46 -11.70
C LEU A 611 -3.51 -4.28 -12.99
N THR A 612 -2.39 -4.91 -13.38
CA THR A 612 -2.29 -5.71 -14.60
C THR A 612 -3.08 -7.00 -14.48
N PHE A 613 -2.81 -7.81 -13.45
CA PHE A 613 -3.57 -9.04 -13.27
C PHE A 613 -4.99 -8.78 -12.80
N GLY A 614 -5.26 -7.66 -12.09
CA GLY A 614 -6.63 -7.25 -11.84
C GLY A 614 -7.42 -7.03 -13.12
N ARG A 615 -6.87 -6.27 -14.08
CA ARG A 615 -7.49 -6.05 -15.39
C ARG A 615 -7.71 -7.36 -16.14
N ILE A 616 -6.70 -8.24 -16.19
CA ILE A 616 -6.79 -9.55 -16.85
C ILE A 616 -7.86 -10.41 -16.18
N ALA A 617 -7.90 -10.49 -14.85
CA ALA A 617 -8.89 -11.29 -14.12
C ALA A 617 -10.33 -10.85 -14.43
N GLY A 618 -10.57 -9.54 -14.50
CA GLY A 618 -11.87 -9.01 -14.88
C GLY A 618 -12.28 -9.38 -16.30
N GLU A 619 -11.38 -9.24 -17.26
CA GLU A 619 -11.60 -9.60 -18.66
C GLU A 619 -11.85 -11.10 -18.80
N THR A 620 -10.98 -11.94 -18.22
CA THR A 620 -11.09 -13.40 -18.31
C THR A 620 -12.40 -13.89 -17.69
N ALA A 621 -12.69 -13.52 -16.44
CA ALA A 621 -13.90 -13.97 -15.76
C ALA A 621 -15.19 -13.52 -16.46
N ALA A 622 -15.19 -12.36 -17.13
CA ALA A 622 -16.36 -11.85 -17.84
C ALA A 622 -16.59 -12.55 -19.20
N THR A 623 -15.52 -12.98 -19.88
CA THR A 623 -15.59 -13.50 -21.25
C THR A 623 -15.62 -15.03 -21.33
N GLU A 624 -15.12 -15.73 -20.32
CA GLU A 624 -15.24 -17.18 -20.23
C GLU A 624 -16.66 -17.63 -19.88
N ASN A 625 -17.09 -18.76 -20.48
CA ASN A 625 -18.43 -19.32 -20.34
C ASN A 625 -18.47 -20.48 -19.32
#